data_537442c7b68885fc4edbc651075dbb5c
#
_entry.id   537442c7b68885fc4edbc651075dbb5c
#
_cell.length_a   1.000
_cell.length_b   1.000
_cell.length_c   1.000
_cell.angle_alpha   90.00
_cell.angle_beta   90.00
_cell.angle_gamma   90.00
#
_symmetry.space_group_name_H-M   'P 1'
#
loop_
_entity.id
_entity.type
_entity.pdbx_description
1 polymer ?
#
loop_
_entity_poly.entity_id
_entity_poly.type
_entity_poly.pdbx_seq_one_letter_code
_entity_poly.pdbx_strand_id
1 'polypeptide(L)'
;MTNTQQPLGTGFTAASTAADVLAGIDLSGRDVVVTAGHVGLGLETTRALSAAGASVVVGARSPARAAAALAGIERVEAYPLDLMDPSSIEAFAARYLDSGRALHVLVNNAGIMGGELVRDARGYESQFATNHLGHFQLTLGLLPALRAAGGARVVSVSSWGHHLSDIRWDDPHFDSGDYDGMIGYGQSKTANVLFAVELDRRWAEDGIRGYALHPGGIVTTNLAPWLTEEDWRTMGLVDDTGQPVIDPARDMKTPQQGASTTAFAASSPLLADIGGVYLQDNDIAPLEPFTEPVRQDIAAGPLETTVGVMPYAVDQEAAQRLWALSEKLTA
;
A
#
# COMPACT_ATOMS: atom_id res chain seq x y z
N MET A 1 -8.07 22.87 6.09
CA MET A 1 -9.02 21.88 6.64
C MET A 1 -8.31 21.19 7.77
N THR A 2 -8.92 21.06 8.94
CA THR A 2 -8.35 20.39 10.08
C THR A 2 -8.08 18.94 9.69
N ASN A 3 -6.86 18.47 9.92
CA ASN A 3 -6.48 17.08 9.69
C ASN A 3 -7.43 16.19 10.50
N THR A 4 -8.24 15.38 9.81
CA THR A 4 -9.24 14.49 10.40
C THR A 4 -8.64 13.14 10.78
N GLN A 5 -7.33 13.08 11.10
CA GLN A 5 -6.64 11.86 11.53
C GLN A 5 -7.09 11.49 12.96
N GLN A 6 -8.33 11.03 13.06
CA GLN A 6 -8.95 10.60 14.32
C GLN A 6 -9.81 9.36 14.09
N PRO A 7 -9.74 8.35 14.98
CA PRO A 7 -10.54 7.13 14.88
C PRO A 7 -12.04 7.41 14.79
N LEU A 8 -12.72 6.66 13.94
CA LEU A 8 -14.18 6.72 13.75
C LEU A 8 -14.93 5.84 14.76
N GLY A 9 -14.26 4.84 15.31
CA GLY A 9 -14.92 3.81 16.13
C GLY A 9 -15.77 2.86 15.29
N THR A 10 -15.19 2.28 14.24
CA THR A 10 -15.91 1.48 13.23
C THR A 10 -16.52 0.19 13.77
N GLY A 11 -16.07 -0.27 14.93
CA GLY A 11 -16.46 -1.56 15.52
C GLY A 11 -15.66 -2.77 14.98
N PHE A 12 -14.87 -2.58 13.92
CA PHE A 12 -13.87 -3.57 13.49
C PHE A 12 -12.63 -3.52 14.38
N THR A 13 -11.81 -4.56 14.29
CA THR A 13 -10.58 -4.71 15.08
C THR A 13 -9.46 -5.28 14.22
N ALA A 14 -8.25 -5.37 14.78
CA ALA A 14 -7.10 -6.03 14.16
C ALA A 14 -7.38 -7.50 13.77
N ALA A 15 -8.33 -8.17 14.47
CA ALA A 15 -8.73 -9.55 14.18
C ALA A 15 -9.78 -9.67 13.06
N SER A 16 -10.41 -8.58 12.65
CA SER A 16 -11.39 -8.59 11.54
C SER A 16 -10.74 -8.98 10.23
N THR A 17 -11.42 -9.81 9.45
CA THR A 17 -10.98 -10.25 8.12
C THR A 17 -11.54 -9.35 7.02
N ALA A 18 -11.00 -9.46 5.80
CA ALA A 18 -11.57 -8.77 4.64
C ALA A 18 -13.03 -9.19 4.37
N ALA A 19 -13.38 -10.45 4.65
CA ALA A 19 -14.76 -10.93 4.51
C ALA A 19 -15.70 -10.28 5.54
N ASP A 20 -15.25 -10.05 6.79
CA ASP A 20 -16.04 -9.36 7.80
C ASP A 20 -16.31 -7.91 7.40
N VAL A 21 -15.30 -7.23 6.88
CA VAL A 21 -15.41 -5.83 6.43
C VAL A 21 -16.31 -5.68 5.21
N LEU A 22 -16.30 -6.66 4.29
CA LEU A 22 -17.12 -6.65 3.08
C LEU A 22 -18.51 -7.24 3.29
N ALA A 23 -18.86 -7.70 4.49
CA ALA A 23 -20.17 -8.26 4.76
C ALA A 23 -21.29 -7.26 4.46
N GLY A 24 -22.18 -7.61 3.52
CA GLY A 24 -23.27 -6.75 3.08
C GLY A 24 -22.89 -5.64 2.09
N ILE A 25 -21.63 -5.57 1.64
CA ILE A 25 -21.17 -4.65 0.60
C ILE A 25 -21.24 -5.35 -0.77
N ASP A 26 -21.97 -4.75 -1.70
CA ASP A 26 -22.03 -5.19 -3.10
C ASP A 26 -21.13 -4.31 -3.98
N LEU A 27 -20.12 -4.93 -4.60
CA LEU A 27 -19.20 -4.29 -5.53
C LEU A 27 -19.50 -4.66 -7.00
N SER A 28 -20.68 -5.21 -7.30
CA SER A 28 -21.09 -5.50 -8.67
C SER A 28 -21.04 -4.24 -9.53
N GLY A 29 -20.43 -4.35 -10.72
CA GLY A 29 -20.23 -3.22 -11.62
C GLY A 29 -19.07 -2.27 -11.20
N ARG A 30 -18.30 -2.60 -10.18
CA ARG A 30 -17.11 -1.85 -9.81
C ARG A 30 -15.87 -2.48 -10.44
N ASP A 31 -15.10 -1.67 -11.17
CA ASP A 31 -13.81 -2.06 -11.71
C ASP A 31 -12.69 -1.64 -10.76
N VAL A 32 -11.79 -2.58 -10.48
CA VAL A 32 -10.69 -2.43 -9.52
C VAL A 32 -9.37 -2.80 -10.19
N VAL A 33 -8.31 -2.06 -9.90
CA VAL A 33 -6.93 -2.42 -10.25
C VAL A 33 -6.17 -2.72 -8.95
N VAL A 34 -5.46 -3.87 -8.90
CA VAL A 34 -4.59 -4.25 -7.77
C VAL A 34 -3.19 -4.56 -8.29
N THR A 35 -2.19 -3.78 -7.89
CA THR A 35 -0.79 -4.07 -8.23
C THR A 35 -0.28 -5.25 -7.38
N ALA A 36 0.42 -6.22 -8.02
CA ALA A 36 0.83 -7.49 -7.42
C ALA A 36 -0.33 -8.29 -6.79
N GLY A 37 -1.56 -8.16 -7.32
CA GLY A 37 -2.79 -8.79 -6.83
C GLY A 37 -2.85 -10.32 -6.97
N HIS A 38 -1.72 -10.98 -7.29
CA HIS A 38 -1.61 -12.43 -7.49
C HIS A 38 -0.76 -13.14 -6.44
N VAL A 39 -0.20 -12.39 -5.47
CA VAL A 39 0.65 -12.95 -4.41
C VAL A 39 0.36 -12.25 -3.07
N GLY A 40 0.62 -12.94 -1.96
CA GLY A 40 0.56 -12.37 -0.62
C GLY A 40 -0.75 -11.65 -0.32
N LEU A 41 -0.66 -10.45 0.28
CA LEU A 41 -1.81 -9.61 0.61
C LEU A 41 -2.61 -9.19 -0.62
N GLY A 42 -1.94 -8.89 -1.73
CA GLY A 42 -2.61 -8.53 -2.97
C GLY A 42 -3.54 -9.63 -3.48
N LEU A 43 -3.13 -10.90 -3.36
CA LEU A 43 -3.98 -12.03 -3.75
C LEU A 43 -5.22 -12.14 -2.86
N GLU A 44 -5.06 -11.97 -1.55
CA GLU A 44 -6.19 -12.02 -0.63
C GLU A 44 -7.14 -10.83 -0.84
N THR A 45 -6.58 -9.63 -1.07
CA THR A 45 -7.37 -8.45 -1.46
C THR A 45 -8.15 -8.70 -2.76
N THR A 46 -7.49 -9.27 -3.78
CA THR A 46 -8.14 -9.62 -5.06
C THR A 46 -9.29 -10.61 -4.85
N ARG A 47 -9.07 -11.67 -4.06
CA ARG A 47 -10.12 -12.66 -3.73
C ARG A 47 -11.31 -12.01 -3.04
N ALA A 48 -11.05 -11.21 -2.02
CA ALA A 48 -12.10 -10.59 -1.22
C ALA A 48 -12.95 -9.62 -2.05
N LEU A 49 -12.32 -8.72 -2.83
CA LEU A 49 -13.03 -7.76 -3.67
C LEU A 49 -13.81 -8.44 -4.81
N SER A 50 -13.22 -9.48 -5.45
CA SER A 50 -13.91 -10.28 -6.46
C SER A 50 -15.11 -11.04 -5.87
N ALA A 51 -14.95 -11.62 -4.67
CA ALA A 51 -16.05 -12.31 -3.98
C ALA A 51 -17.21 -11.36 -3.63
N ALA A 52 -16.91 -10.08 -3.36
CA ALA A 52 -17.91 -9.03 -3.18
C ALA A 52 -18.53 -8.49 -4.48
N GLY A 53 -18.15 -9.02 -5.65
CA GLY A 53 -18.76 -8.69 -6.96
C GLY A 53 -17.88 -7.85 -7.89
N ALA A 54 -16.75 -7.32 -7.46
CA ALA A 54 -15.89 -6.47 -8.28
C ALA A 54 -15.26 -7.22 -9.47
N SER A 55 -15.02 -6.49 -10.56
CA SER A 55 -14.14 -6.91 -11.65
C SER A 55 -12.73 -6.42 -11.35
N VAL A 56 -11.73 -7.32 -11.27
CA VAL A 56 -10.39 -6.96 -10.85
C VAL A 56 -9.37 -7.16 -11.96
N VAL A 57 -8.58 -6.13 -12.25
CA VAL A 57 -7.39 -6.21 -13.10
C VAL A 57 -6.16 -6.24 -12.20
N VAL A 58 -5.36 -7.28 -12.32
CA VAL A 58 -4.13 -7.47 -11.56
C VAL A 58 -2.94 -7.04 -12.41
N GLY A 59 -2.18 -6.06 -11.92
CA GLY A 59 -0.87 -5.69 -12.48
C GLY A 59 0.22 -6.65 -12.00
N ALA A 60 0.92 -7.32 -12.91
CA ALA A 60 1.95 -8.30 -12.56
C ALA A 60 3.10 -8.33 -13.56
N ARG A 61 4.35 -8.49 -13.10
CA ARG A 61 5.53 -8.63 -13.98
C ARG A 61 5.44 -9.85 -14.89
N SER A 62 4.78 -10.92 -14.44
CA SER A 62 4.54 -12.14 -15.24
C SER A 62 3.05 -12.48 -15.24
N PRO A 63 2.28 -12.03 -16.25
CA PRO A 63 0.85 -12.34 -16.35
C PRO A 63 0.53 -13.84 -16.37
N ALA A 64 1.42 -14.65 -16.95
CA ALA A 64 1.24 -16.11 -17.00
C ALA A 64 1.30 -16.74 -15.59
N ARG A 65 2.24 -16.29 -14.74
CA ARG A 65 2.31 -16.73 -13.33
C ARG A 65 1.13 -16.20 -12.53
N ALA A 66 0.74 -14.96 -12.79
CA ALA A 66 -0.43 -14.36 -12.15
C ALA A 66 -1.70 -15.13 -12.49
N ALA A 67 -1.93 -15.47 -13.75
CA ALA A 67 -3.10 -16.24 -14.18
C ALA A 67 -3.19 -17.61 -13.49
N ALA A 68 -2.06 -18.29 -13.27
CA ALA A 68 -2.03 -19.55 -12.54
C ALA A 68 -2.43 -19.37 -11.06
N ALA A 69 -1.94 -18.32 -10.40
CA ALA A 69 -2.28 -18.02 -9.00
C ALA A 69 -3.73 -17.53 -8.82
N LEU A 70 -4.30 -16.93 -9.86
CA LEU A 70 -5.67 -16.38 -9.88
C LEU A 70 -6.70 -17.41 -10.38
N ALA A 71 -6.26 -18.63 -10.73
CA ALA A 71 -7.16 -19.66 -11.24
C ALA A 71 -8.29 -19.96 -10.23
N GLY A 72 -9.54 -19.97 -10.71
CA GLY A 72 -10.71 -20.18 -9.87
C GLY A 72 -11.26 -18.93 -9.16
N ILE A 73 -10.61 -17.78 -9.31
CA ILE A 73 -11.17 -16.50 -8.87
C ILE A 73 -11.92 -15.89 -10.07
N GLU A 74 -13.19 -15.60 -9.89
CA GLU A 74 -14.04 -15.05 -10.94
C GLU A 74 -13.74 -13.57 -11.22
N ARG A 75 -14.08 -13.08 -12.42
CA ARG A 75 -13.98 -11.66 -12.82
C ARG A 75 -12.59 -11.03 -12.59
N VAL A 76 -11.52 -11.83 -12.77
CA VAL A 76 -10.14 -11.38 -12.58
C VAL A 76 -9.33 -11.55 -13.86
N GLU A 77 -8.60 -10.52 -14.25
CA GLU A 77 -7.67 -10.50 -15.37
C GLU A 77 -6.27 -10.11 -14.89
N ALA A 78 -5.22 -10.52 -15.61
CA ALA A 78 -3.85 -10.12 -15.31
C ALA A 78 -3.22 -9.41 -16.51
N TYR A 79 -2.65 -8.21 -16.27
CA TYR A 79 -1.94 -7.40 -17.26
C TYR A 79 -0.46 -7.25 -16.87
N PRO A 80 0.45 -7.11 -17.88
CA PRO A 80 1.85 -6.87 -17.60
C PRO A 80 2.03 -5.53 -16.88
N LEU A 81 2.81 -5.51 -15.79
CA LEU A 81 3.18 -4.32 -15.06
C LEU A 81 4.51 -4.54 -14.31
N ASP A 82 5.51 -3.75 -14.66
CA ASP A 82 6.72 -3.57 -13.86
C ASP A 82 6.80 -2.12 -13.39
N LEU A 83 6.76 -1.92 -12.06
CA LEU A 83 6.78 -0.58 -11.46
C LEU A 83 8.17 0.09 -11.45
N MET A 84 9.22 -0.65 -11.81
CA MET A 84 10.56 -0.10 -12.03
C MET A 84 10.79 0.36 -13.47
N ASP A 85 9.87 0.04 -14.39
CA ASP A 85 9.96 0.40 -15.81
C ASP A 85 8.84 1.38 -16.20
N PRO A 86 9.15 2.67 -16.41
CA PRO A 86 8.18 3.67 -16.84
C PRO A 86 7.39 3.27 -18.08
N SER A 87 8.03 2.63 -19.05
CA SER A 87 7.37 2.20 -20.28
C SER A 87 6.34 1.10 -20.05
N SER A 88 6.61 0.19 -19.10
CA SER A 88 5.67 -0.83 -18.67
C SER A 88 4.44 -0.23 -17.97
N ILE A 89 4.67 0.82 -17.15
CA ILE A 89 3.58 1.54 -16.46
C ILE A 89 2.69 2.25 -17.47
N GLU A 90 3.28 2.95 -18.44
CA GLU A 90 2.56 3.63 -19.52
C GLU A 90 1.72 2.65 -20.36
N ALA A 91 2.34 1.52 -20.76
CA ALA A 91 1.64 0.48 -21.51
C ALA A 91 0.47 -0.14 -20.74
N PHE A 92 0.62 -0.34 -19.42
CA PHE A 92 -0.47 -0.82 -18.57
C PHE A 92 -1.62 0.20 -18.52
N ALA A 93 -1.31 1.47 -18.28
CA ALA A 93 -2.30 2.54 -18.20
C ALA A 93 -3.03 2.71 -19.55
N ALA A 94 -2.31 2.76 -20.67
CA ALA A 94 -2.88 2.83 -22.00
C ALA A 94 -3.83 1.66 -22.26
N ARG A 95 -3.40 0.42 -21.99
CA ARG A 95 -4.23 -0.77 -22.16
C ARG A 95 -5.52 -0.71 -21.32
N TYR A 96 -5.43 -0.20 -20.09
CA TYR A 96 -6.62 -0.05 -19.25
C TYR A 96 -7.57 0.99 -19.82
N LEU A 97 -7.05 2.16 -20.23
CA LEU A 97 -7.84 3.25 -20.83
C LEU A 97 -8.51 2.82 -22.14
N ASP A 98 -7.82 2.06 -22.98
CA ASP A 98 -8.34 1.53 -24.25
C ASP A 98 -9.54 0.57 -24.04
N SER A 99 -9.68 -0.03 -22.86
CA SER A 99 -10.85 -0.84 -22.51
C SER A 99 -12.14 -0.02 -22.34
N GLY A 100 -12.04 1.30 -22.19
CA GLY A 100 -13.15 2.21 -21.93
C GLY A 100 -13.79 2.06 -20.56
N ARG A 101 -13.24 1.23 -19.67
CA ARG A 101 -13.78 1.01 -18.31
C ARG A 101 -13.46 2.19 -17.40
N ALA A 102 -14.43 2.57 -16.58
CA ALA A 102 -14.16 3.44 -15.43
C ALA A 102 -13.31 2.67 -14.39
N LEU A 103 -12.54 3.38 -13.56
CA LEU A 103 -11.75 2.78 -12.47
C LEU A 103 -12.28 3.27 -11.12
N HIS A 104 -12.95 2.39 -10.40
CA HIS A 104 -13.58 2.74 -9.13
C HIS A 104 -12.61 2.64 -7.95
N VAL A 105 -11.66 1.68 -8.01
CA VAL A 105 -10.66 1.51 -6.96
C VAL A 105 -9.30 1.16 -7.59
N LEU A 106 -8.27 1.92 -7.22
CA LEU A 106 -6.88 1.58 -7.49
C LEU A 106 -6.20 1.20 -6.17
N VAL A 107 -5.74 -0.04 -6.06
CA VAL A 107 -4.95 -0.52 -4.91
C VAL A 107 -3.49 -0.60 -5.28
N ASN A 108 -2.71 0.35 -4.84
CA ASN A 108 -1.25 0.41 -4.93
C ASN A 108 -0.65 -0.49 -3.84
N ASN A 109 -0.65 -1.81 -4.10
CA ASN A 109 -0.29 -2.83 -3.12
C ASN A 109 1.13 -3.37 -3.30
N ALA A 110 1.66 -3.40 -4.52
CA ALA A 110 3.00 -3.92 -4.79
C ALA A 110 4.06 -3.25 -3.91
N GLY A 111 5.06 -4.00 -3.49
CA GLY A 111 6.15 -3.46 -2.70
C GLY A 111 7.31 -4.44 -2.52
N ILE A 112 8.45 -3.88 -2.20
CA ILE A 112 9.67 -4.59 -1.80
C ILE A 112 10.16 -3.96 -0.48
N MET A 113 10.89 -4.72 0.33
CA MET A 113 11.35 -4.30 1.66
C MET A 113 12.80 -4.71 1.91
N GLY A 114 13.62 -3.75 2.35
CA GLY A 114 14.98 -3.98 2.84
C GLY A 114 15.95 -4.48 1.76
N GLY A 115 16.99 -5.18 2.21
CA GLY A 115 18.04 -5.71 1.35
C GLY A 115 19.13 -4.69 1.01
N GLU A 116 19.97 -5.04 0.03
CA GLU A 116 21.05 -4.20 -0.46
C GLU A 116 20.54 -3.08 -1.37
N LEU A 117 21.37 -2.04 -1.59
CA LEU A 117 21.04 -0.98 -2.53
C LEU A 117 20.99 -1.50 -3.96
N VAL A 118 19.77 -1.47 -4.51
CA VAL A 118 19.51 -1.74 -5.92
C VAL A 118 18.94 -0.46 -6.54
N ARG A 119 19.26 -0.20 -7.81
CA ARG A 119 18.78 0.97 -8.56
C ARG A 119 18.01 0.54 -9.80
N ASP A 120 17.00 1.31 -10.17
CA ASP A 120 16.33 1.15 -11.46
C ASP A 120 17.21 1.68 -12.63
N ALA A 121 16.72 1.60 -13.84
CA ALA A 121 17.44 2.07 -15.02
C ALA A 121 17.71 3.58 -15.04
N ARG A 122 16.99 4.36 -14.24
CA ARG A 122 17.16 5.82 -14.05
C ARG A 122 18.20 6.15 -12.98
N GLY A 123 18.69 5.15 -12.26
CA GLY A 123 19.57 5.31 -11.10
C GLY A 123 18.85 5.53 -9.78
N TYR A 124 17.53 5.39 -9.73
CA TYR A 124 16.75 5.62 -8.51
C TYR A 124 16.78 4.39 -7.60
N GLU A 125 16.78 4.64 -6.28
CA GLU A 125 16.72 3.60 -5.25
C GLU A 125 15.45 2.74 -5.44
N SER A 126 15.61 1.44 -5.44
CA SER A 126 14.59 0.49 -5.90
C SER A 126 13.30 0.48 -5.07
N GLN A 127 13.39 0.70 -3.76
CA GLN A 127 12.20 0.72 -2.90
C GLN A 127 11.40 2.01 -3.11
N PHE A 128 12.07 3.16 -3.21
CA PHE A 128 11.42 4.42 -3.54
C PHE A 128 10.83 4.38 -4.96
N ALA A 129 11.58 3.81 -5.93
CA ALA A 129 11.12 3.65 -7.30
C ALA A 129 9.89 2.74 -7.40
N THR A 130 9.92 1.55 -6.78
CA THR A 130 8.84 0.56 -6.86
C THR A 130 7.64 0.96 -6.02
N ASN A 131 7.88 1.24 -4.71
CA ASN A 131 6.80 1.38 -3.74
C ASN A 131 6.06 2.71 -3.92
N HIS A 132 6.75 3.76 -4.40
CA HIS A 132 6.19 5.10 -4.53
C HIS A 132 6.15 5.61 -5.99
N LEU A 133 7.29 5.85 -6.64
CA LEU A 133 7.32 6.55 -7.94
C LEU A 133 6.55 5.78 -9.03
N GLY A 134 6.67 4.45 -9.07
CA GLY A 134 5.94 3.62 -10.03
C GLY A 134 4.42 3.70 -9.82
N HIS A 135 3.97 3.70 -8.56
CA HIS A 135 2.56 3.87 -8.24
C HIS A 135 2.07 5.31 -8.48
N PHE A 136 2.91 6.30 -8.25
CA PHE A 136 2.63 7.69 -8.58
C PHE A 136 2.37 7.83 -10.09
N GLN A 137 3.29 7.34 -10.93
CA GLN A 137 3.16 7.38 -12.39
C GLN A 137 1.92 6.59 -12.87
N LEU A 138 1.70 5.40 -12.32
CA LEU A 138 0.52 4.58 -12.63
C LEU A 138 -0.79 5.30 -12.31
N THR A 139 -0.87 5.93 -11.14
CA THR A 139 -2.06 6.67 -10.72
C THR A 139 -2.34 7.85 -11.63
N LEU A 140 -1.31 8.62 -12.02
CA LEU A 140 -1.45 9.70 -13.00
C LEU A 140 -1.91 9.18 -14.36
N GLY A 141 -1.34 8.08 -14.83
CA GLY A 141 -1.72 7.44 -16.10
C GLY A 141 -3.16 6.95 -16.12
N LEU A 142 -3.69 6.50 -14.97
CA LEU A 142 -5.07 6.02 -14.81
C LEU A 142 -6.08 7.12 -14.40
N LEU A 143 -5.64 8.35 -14.20
CA LEU A 143 -6.49 9.46 -13.76
C LEU A 143 -7.75 9.68 -14.64
N PRO A 144 -7.70 9.57 -15.97
CA PRO A 144 -8.91 9.68 -16.78
C PRO A 144 -9.97 8.63 -16.42
N ALA A 145 -9.57 7.38 -16.16
CA ALA A 145 -10.49 6.31 -15.76
C ALA A 145 -11.02 6.47 -14.33
N LEU A 146 -10.18 6.99 -13.40
CA LEU A 146 -10.60 7.33 -12.04
C LEU A 146 -11.66 8.44 -12.05
N ARG A 147 -11.47 9.50 -12.86
CA ARG A 147 -12.46 10.56 -13.03
C ARG A 147 -13.77 10.05 -13.66
N ALA A 148 -13.67 9.14 -14.61
CA ALA A 148 -14.84 8.57 -15.28
C ALA A 148 -15.73 7.73 -14.34
N ALA A 149 -15.22 7.28 -13.19
CA ALA A 149 -15.98 6.52 -12.20
C ALA A 149 -17.03 7.37 -11.44
N GLY A 150 -16.90 8.71 -11.44
CA GLY A 150 -17.79 9.61 -10.70
C GLY A 150 -17.78 9.41 -9.19
N GLY A 151 -16.75 8.76 -8.69
CA GLY A 151 -16.50 8.42 -7.29
C GLY A 151 -15.50 7.28 -7.21
N ALA A 152 -14.21 7.60 -6.99
CA ALA A 152 -13.13 6.64 -7.02
C ALA A 152 -12.28 6.70 -5.74
N ARG A 153 -11.54 5.62 -5.49
CA ARG A 153 -10.63 5.49 -4.35
C ARG A 153 -9.25 5.04 -4.81
N VAL A 154 -8.23 5.70 -4.32
CA VAL A 154 -6.83 5.28 -4.48
C VAL A 154 -6.31 4.86 -3.11
N VAL A 155 -5.96 3.60 -2.97
CA VAL A 155 -5.53 2.97 -1.72
C VAL A 155 -4.06 2.60 -1.83
N SER A 156 -3.20 3.27 -1.07
CA SER A 156 -1.75 3.04 -1.06
C SER A 156 -1.37 2.20 0.16
N VAL A 157 -0.89 0.97 -0.08
CA VAL A 157 -0.43 0.11 1.00
C VAL A 157 0.91 0.62 1.51
N SER A 158 0.87 1.25 2.68
CA SER A 158 2.03 1.67 3.45
C SER A 158 2.47 0.54 4.42
N SER A 159 2.96 0.88 5.59
CA SER A 159 3.44 -0.04 6.60
C SER A 159 3.66 0.70 7.92
N TRP A 160 3.73 -0.02 9.04
CA TRP A 160 4.36 0.49 10.25
C TRP A 160 5.79 1.02 9.96
N GLY A 161 6.45 0.49 8.95
CA GLY A 161 7.78 0.93 8.53
C GLY A 161 7.90 2.43 8.23
N HIS A 162 6.81 3.16 8.01
CA HIS A 162 6.85 4.63 7.88
C HIS A 162 7.37 5.33 9.15
N HIS A 163 7.37 4.67 10.32
CA HIS A 163 7.98 5.17 11.56
C HIS A 163 9.50 5.23 11.50
N LEU A 164 10.15 4.49 10.60
CA LEU A 164 11.60 4.36 10.53
C LEU A 164 12.29 5.53 9.83
N SER A 165 11.59 6.26 8.98
CA SER A 165 12.19 7.37 8.22
C SER A 165 11.14 8.34 7.70
N ASP A 166 11.40 9.62 7.85
CA ASP A 166 10.83 10.67 7.00
C ASP A 166 11.45 10.61 5.58
N ILE A 167 11.01 11.47 4.69
CA ILE A 167 11.60 11.63 3.35
C ILE A 167 13.02 12.21 3.48
N ARG A 168 13.98 11.61 2.84
CA ARG A 168 15.35 12.09 2.68
C ARG A 168 15.42 13.14 1.57
N TRP A 169 14.97 14.34 1.88
CA TRP A 169 14.72 15.40 0.89
C TRP A 169 15.93 15.77 0.05
N ASP A 170 17.15 15.70 0.63
CA ASP A 170 18.39 16.08 -0.04
C ASP A 170 19.05 14.92 -0.76
N ASP A 171 18.69 13.68 -0.40
CA ASP A 171 19.31 12.46 -0.94
C ASP A 171 18.33 11.28 -0.93
N PRO A 172 17.23 11.34 -1.71
CA PRO A 172 16.17 10.32 -1.69
C PRO A 172 16.63 8.97 -2.28
N HIS A 173 17.74 8.97 -2.99
CA HIS A 173 18.27 7.78 -3.67
C HIS A 173 19.53 7.21 -3.02
N PHE A 174 19.99 7.74 -1.88
CA PHE A 174 21.20 7.30 -1.21
C PHE A 174 22.41 7.36 -2.14
N ASP A 175 22.59 8.51 -2.80
CA ASP A 175 23.76 8.78 -3.65
C ASP A 175 25.00 9.12 -2.82
N SER A 176 24.81 9.47 -1.55
CA SER A 176 25.85 9.78 -0.59
C SER A 176 25.66 9.01 0.71
N GLY A 177 26.74 8.47 1.25
CA GLY A 177 26.76 7.74 2.52
C GLY A 177 26.37 6.26 2.41
N ASP A 178 26.25 5.63 3.57
CA ASP A 178 25.90 4.21 3.67
C ASP A 178 24.39 4.02 3.46
N TYR A 179 24.04 2.95 2.75
CA TYR A 179 22.67 2.55 2.54
C TYR A 179 22.17 1.67 3.69
N ASP A 180 21.05 2.05 4.24
CA ASP A 180 20.25 1.21 5.14
C ASP A 180 18.93 0.86 4.45
N GLY A 181 18.75 -0.44 4.14
CA GLY A 181 17.56 -0.91 3.42
C GLY A 181 16.26 -0.68 4.19
N MET A 182 16.29 -0.65 5.52
CA MET A 182 15.10 -0.37 6.33
C MET A 182 14.77 1.12 6.38
N ILE A 183 15.77 1.99 6.33
CA ILE A 183 15.55 3.44 6.15
C ILE A 183 14.99 3.72 4.76
N GLY A 184 15.52 3.06 3.69
CA GLY A 184 14.96 3.15 2.33
C GLY A 184 13.50 2.67 2.28
N TYR A 185 13.20 1.57 2.98
CA TYR A 185 11.82 1.09 3.11
C TYR A 185 10.94 2.10 3.83
N GLY A 186 11.37 2.58 4.99
CA GLY A 186 10.66 3.58 5.79
C GLY A 186 10.32 4.82 4.97
N GLN A 187 11.31 5.41 4.29
CA GLN A 187 11.11 6.53 3.38
C GLN A 187 10.04 6.24 2.32
N SER A 188 10.10 5.07 1.67
CA SER A 188 9.13 4.71 0.64
C SER A 188 7.70 4.57 1.19
N LYS A 189 7.57 4.12 2.46
CA LYS A 189 6.27 3.95 3.11
C LYS A 189 5.71 5.27 3.67
N THR A 190 6.56 6.18 4.12
CA THR A 190 6.20 7.57 4.40
C THR A 190 5.72 8.27 3.11
N ALA A 191 6.40 8.05 1.99
CA ALA A 191 6.00 8.61 0.71
C ALA A 191 4.60 8.12 0.29
N ASN A 192 4.23 6.86 0.56
CA ASN A 192 2.89 6.35 0.26
C ASN A 192 1.79 7.03 1.09
N VAL A 193 2.09 7.42 2.33
CA VAL A 193 1.14 8.17 3.16
C VAL A 193 0.98 9.60 2.66
N LEU A 194 2.10 10.32 2.47
CA LEU A 194 2.10 11.69 1.94
C LEU A 194 1.44 11.78 0.56
N PHE A 195 1.63 10.75 -0.28
CA PHE A 195 0.97 10.66 -1.58
C PHE A 195 -0.56 10.62 -1.44
N ALA A 196 -1.10 9.82 -0.53
CA ALA A 196 -2.54 9.75 -0.29
C ALA A 196 -3.11 11.09 0.23
N VAL A 197 -2.37 11.80 1.09
CA VAL A 197 -2.74 13.13 1.61
C VAL A 197 -2.85 14.14 0.48
N GLU A 198 -1.82 14.25 -0.37
CA GLU A 198 -1.82 15.24 -1.46
C GLU A 198 -2.77 14.86 -2.58
N LEU A 199 -2.93 13.57 -2.88
CA LEU A 199 -3.89 13.08 -3.86
C LEU A 199 -5.32 13.49 -3.49
N ASP A 200 -5.72 13.26 -2.24
CA ASP A 200 -7.04 13.63 -1.76
C ASP A 200 -7.26 15.15 -1.83
N ARG A 201 -6.28 15.93 -1.37
CA ARG A 201 -6.32 17.37 -1.46
C ARG A 201 -6.53 17.89 -2.89
N ARG A 202 -5.91 17.24 -3.88
CA ARG A 202 -5.99 17.65 -5.29
C ARG A 202 -7.27 17.21 -5.98
N TRP A 203 -7.79 16.04 -5.66
CA TRP A 203 -8.81 15.39 -6.47
C TRP A 203 -10.10 15.02 -5.71
N ALA A 204 -10.25 15.44 -4.46
CA ALA A 204 -11.49 15.25 -3.71
C ALA A 204 -12.69 15.89 -4.40
N GLU A 205 -12.51 17.07 -5.05
CA GLU A 205 -13.54 17.74 -5.83
C GLU A 205 -13.90 16.99 -7.11
N ASP A 206 -12.98 16.19 -7.65
CA ASP A 206 -13.23 15.26 -8.76
C ASP A 206 -13.93 13.96 -8.30
N GLY A 207 -14.25 13.83 -7.01
CA GLY A 207 -14.81 12.63 -6.41
C GLY A 207 -13.79 11.51 -6.18
N ILE A 208 -12.48 11.80 -6.21
CA ILE A 208 -11.42 10.81 -5.99
C ILE A 208 -10.86 10.97 -4.59
N ARG A 209 -10.93 9.91 -3.77
CA ARG A 209 -10.45 9.90 -2.39
C ARG A 209 -9.13 9.12 -2.29
N GLY A 210 -8.18 9.65 -1.51
CA GLY A 210 -6.88 9.05 -1.25
C GLY A 210 -6.80 8.44 0.14
N TYR A 211 -6.28 7.21 0.25
CA TYR A 211 -6.05 6.52 1.53
C TYR A 211 -4.67 5.88 1.53
N ALA A 212 -4.01 5.91 2.68
CA ALA A 212 -2.87 5.04 2.95
C ALA A 212 -3.18 4.15 4.16
N LEU A 213 -2.49 3.01 4.28
CA LEU A 213 -2.78 2.08 5.37
C LEU A 213 -1.58 1.21 5.76
N HIS A 214 -1.65 0.69 6.99
CA HIS A 214 -0.85 -0.44 7.46
C HIS A 214 -1.70 -1.72 7.48
N PRO A 215 -1.22 -2.80 6.83
CA PRO A 215 -1.97 -4.05 6.79
C PRO A 215 -1.74 -4.95 8.01
N GLY A 216 -0.74 -4.65 8.85
CA GLY A 216 -0.22 -5.51 9.90
C GLY A 216 1.02 -6.28 9.47
N GLY A 217 1.60 -7.03 10.40
CA GLY A 217 2.72 -7.94 10.19
C GLY A 217 2.23 -9.30 9.68
N ILE A 218 2.49 -9.64 8.42
CA ILE A 218 2.07 -10.90 7.81
C ILE A 218 3.29 -11.69 7.34
N VAL A 219 3.71 -12.65 8.15
CA VAL A 219 4.93 -13.45 7.97
C VAL A 219 4.88 -14.32 6.71
N THR A 220 3.70 -14.75 6.30
CA THR A 220 3.52 -15.65 5.16
C THR A 220 3.67 -14.98 3.79
N THR A 221 4.01 -13.69 3.75
CA THR A 221 4.28 -12.96 2.51
C THR A 221 5.77 -13.01 2.16
N ASN A 222 6.08 -13.02 0.87
CA ASN A 222 7.47 -12.98 0.39
C ASN A 222 7.98 -11.52 0.24
N LEU A 223 7.74 -10.68 1.25
CA LEU A 223 8.09 -9.25 1.20
C LEU A 223 9.58 -9.02 1.51
N ALA A 224 10.16 -9.82 2.39
CA ALA A 224 11.56 -9.75 2.82
C ALA A 224 12.29 -11.09 2.60
N PRO A 225 12.58 -11.45 1.33
CA PRO A 225 13.19 -12.74 1.00
C PRO A 225 14.65 -12.88 1.48
N TRP A 226 15.23 -11.79 1.98
CA TRP A 226 16.60 -11.74 2.52
C TRP A 226 16.66 -12.10 4.01
N LEU A 227 15.51 -12.12 4.73
CA LEU A 227 15.44 -12.57 6.12
C LEU A 227 15.51 -14.10 6.19
N THR A 228 16.31 -14.58 7.14
CA THR A 228 16.43 -16.01 7.45
C THR A 228 15.34 -16.48 8.42
N GLU A 229 15.17 -17.79 8.57
CA GLU A 229 14.24 -18.33 9.58
C GLU A 229 14.67 -17.95 11.01
N GLU A 230 15.97 -17.79 11.25
CA GLU A 230 16.51 -17.34 12.54
C GLU A 230 16.14 -15.87 12.82
N ASP A 231 16.20 -15.01 11.79
CA ASP A 231 15.74 -13.62 11.90
C ASP A 231 14.25 -13.57 12.26
N TRP A 232 13.41 -14.34 11.55
CA TRP A 232 11.97 -14.43 11.84
C TRP A 232 11.70 -14.89 13.27
N ARG A 233 12.49 -15.85 13.77
CA ARG A 233 12.36 -16.36 15.15
C ARG A 233 12.81 -15.33 16.17
N THR A 234 13.92 -14.65 15.93
CA THR A 234 14.42 -13.56 16.80
C THR A 234 13.42 -12.41 16.91
N MET A 235 12.77 -12.07 15.79
CA MET A 235 11.70 -11.06 15.75
C MET A 235 10.38 -11.54 16.39
N GLY A 236 10.30 -12.81 16.82
CA GLY A 236 9.08 -13.39 17.40
C GLY A 236 7.93 -13.60 16.43
N LEU A 237 8.23 -13.65 15.12
CA LEU A 237 7.24 -13.77 14.04
C LEU A 237 6.93 -15.23 13.68
N VAL A 238 7.81 -16.15 14.02
CA VAL A 238 7.60 -17.60 13.97
C VAL A 238 7.88 -18.21 15.33
N ASP A 239 7.20 -19.33 15.62
CA ASP A 239 7.40 -20.09 16.84
C ASP A 239 8.63 -21.03 16.72
N ASP A 240 8.90 -21.81 17.78
CA ASP A 240 10.01 -22.77 17.84
C ASP A 240 9.90 -23.87 16.77
N THR A 241 8.72 -24.10 16.20
CA THR A 241 8.47 -25.07 15.13
C THR A 241 8.55 -24.44 13.72
N GLY A 242 8.84 -23.14 13.63
CA GLY A 242 8.89 -22.38 12.38
C GLY A 242 7.51 -22.00 11.82
N GLN A 243 6.43 -22.15 12.62
CA GLN A 243 5.10 -21.74 12.20
C GLN A 243 4.87 -20.25 12.50
N PRO A 244 4.18 -19.52 11.62
CA PRO A 244 3.82 -18.11 11.86
C PRO A 244 3.07 -17.95 13.18
N VAL A 245 3.51 -17.00 14.00
CA VAL A 245 2.76 -16.57 15.19
C VAL A 245 1.62 -15.68 14.73
N ILE A 246 0.40 -15.99 15.10
CA ILE A 246 -0.79 -15.19 14.81
C ILE A 246 -1.31 -14.61 16.12
N ASP A 247 -1.14 -13.32 16.27
CA ASP A 247 -1.60 -12.54 17.41
C ASP A 247 -1.97 -11.11 16.94
N PRO A 248 -3.21 -10.91 16.48
CA PRO A 248 -3.64 -9.60 15.96
C PRO A 248 -3.51 -8.46 16.96
N ALA A 249 -3.57 -8.75 18.28
CA ALA A 249 -3.37 -7.72 19.31
C ALA A 249 -1.91 -7.19 19.35
N ARG A 250 -0.98 -7.97 18.81
CA ARG A 250 0.43 -7.61 18.61
C ARG A 250 0.75 -7.38 17.14
N ASP A 251 -0.22 -7.04 16.34
CA ASP A 251 -0.12 -6.74 14.91
C ASP A 251 0.31 -7.94 14.02
N MET A 252 0.37 -9.15 14.55
CA MET A 252 0.71 -10.36 13.80
C MET A 252 -0.54 -11.02 13.24
N LYS A 253 -0.75 -10.90 11.93
CA LYS A 253 -2.03 -11.20 11.29
C LYS A 253 -1.93 -12.32 10.25
N THR A 254 -3.06 -12.98 10.02
CA THR A 254 -3.24 -13.83 8.83
C THR A 254 -3.36 -12.96 7.58
N PRO A 255 -3.15 -13.51 6.36
CA PRO A 255 -3.41 -12.77 5.11
C PRO A 255 -4.84 -12.22 5.02
N GLN A 256 -5.85 -12.94 5.53
CA GLN A 256 -7.25 -12.51 5.54
C GLN A 256 -7.48 -11.29 6.41
N GLN A 257 -6.84 -11.25 7.57
CA GLN A 257 -6.85 -10.11 8.48
C GLN A 257 -6.01 -8.94 7.92
N GLY A 258 -4.87 -9.24 7.30
CA GLY A 258 -4.02 -8.23 6.69
C GLY A 258 -4.69 -7.51 5.50
N ALA A 259 -5.51 -8.21 4.73
CA ALA A 259 -6.26 -7.61 3.61
C ALA A 259 -7.48 -6.78 4.07
N SER A 260 -7.88 -6.85 5.34
CA SER A 260 -9.11 -6.22 5.84
C SER A 260 -9.08 -4.69 5.72
N THR A 261 -8.00 -4.05 6.15
CA THR A 261 -7.89 -2.58 6.09
C THR A 261 -7.84 -2.07 4.65
N THR A 262 -7.26 -2.85 3.72
CA THR A 262 -7.33 -2.54 2.28
C THR A 262 -8.76 -2.64 1.75
N ALA A 263 -9.49 -3.69 2.13
CA ALA A 263 -10.90 -3.85 1.77
C ALA A 263 -11.77 -2.73 2.37
N PHE A 264 -11.52 -2.34 3.61
CA PHE A 264 -12.18 -1.21 4.29
C PHE A 264 -11.94 0.10 3.53
N ALA A 265 -10.70 0.44 3.21
CA ALA A 265 -10.35 1.63 2.42
C ALA A 265 -11.02 1.63 1.05
N ALA A 266 -11.06 0.47 0.40
CA ALA A 266 -11.62 0.30 -0.94
C ALA A 266 -13.14 0.44 -0.99
N SER A 267 -13.87 0.10 0.08
CA SER A 267 -15.31 -0.14 -0.01
C SER A 267 -16.18 0.49 1.06
N SER A 268 -15.63 0.80 2.26
CA SER A 268 -16.45 1.22 3.40
C SER A 268 -17.22 2.52 3.12
N PRO A 269 -18.54 2.54 3.35
CA PRO A 269 -19.33 3.78 3.26
C PRO A 269 -18.97 4.80 4.35
N LEU A 270 -18.35 4.38 5.46
CA LEU A 270 -17.90 5.26 6.53
C LEU A 270 -16.80 6.24 6.07
N LEU A 271 -16.12 5.93 4.97
CA LEU A 271 -15.07 6.75 4.36
C LEU A 271 -15.54 7.56 3.13
N ALA A 272 -16.85 7.61 2.84
CA ALA A 272 -17.35 8.24 1.62
C ALA A 272 -16.89 9.70 1.47
N ASP A 273 -16.93 10.47 2.56
CA ASP A 273 -16.60 11.90 2.58
C ASP A 273 -15.25 12.21 3.25
N ILE A 274 -14.49 11.16 3.61
CA ILE A 274 -13.21 11.26 4.30
C ILE A 274 -12.11 10.74 3.39
N GLY A 275 -10.99 11.47 3.31
CA GLY A 275 -9.80 11.04 2.60
C GLY A 275 -8.57 11.81 3.04
N GLY A 276 -7.41 11.51 2.46
CA GLY A 276 -6.13 12.05 2.91
C GLY A 276 -5.73 11.54 4.29
N VAL A 277 -6.19 10.35 4.67
CA VAL A 277 -5.99 9.74 5.99
C VAL A 277 -5.21 8.44 5.91
N TYR A 278 -4.55 8.12 7.02
CA TYR A 278 -3.89 6.83 7.23
C TYR A 278 -4.76 5.92 8.09
N LEU A 279 -4.89 4.67 7.66
CA LEU A 279 -5.76 3.67 8.27
C LEU A 279 -4.93 2.54 8.86
N GLN A 280 -5.39 2.02 10.00
CA GLN A 280 -4.88 0.81 10.63
C GLN A 280 -6.04 0.09 11.31
N ASP A 281 -6.04 -1.24 11.30
CA ASP A 281 -7.05 -2.07 11.98
C ASP A 281 -8.51 -1.72 11.62
N ASN A 282 -8.73 -1.36 10.35
CA ASN A 282 -10.04 -0.99 9.80
C ASN A 282 -10.64 0.29 10.39
N ASP A 283 -9.78 1.20 10.84
CA ASP A 283 -10.19 2.54 11.31
C ASP A 283 -9.13 3.58 10.92
N ILE A 284 -9.43 4.87 11.12
CA ILE A 284 -8.44 5.94 11.00
C ILE A 284 -7.49 5.82 12.20
N ALA A 285 -6.20 5.70 11.94
CA ALA A 285 -5.20 5.62 12.99
C ALA A 285 -5.01 6.99 13.68
N PRO A 286 -4.79 7.05 15.00
CA PRO A 286 -4.46 8.30 15.67
C PRO A 286 -3.07 8.81 15.27
N LEU A 287 -2.80 10.08 15.56
CA LEU A 287 -1.45 10.62 15.45
C LEU A 287 -0.57 10.06 16.59
N GLU A 288 0.65 9.69 16.26
CA GLU A 288 1.66 9.36 17.25
C GLU A 288 2.05 10.61 18.06
N PRO A 289 2.35 10.45 19.36
CA PRO A 289 2.71 11.57 20.23
C PRO A 289 4.16 12.06 20.02
N PHE A 290 4.97 11.34 19.27
CA PHE A 290 6.37 11.66 18.98
C PHE A 290 6.55 12.02 17.50
N THR A 291 7.56 12.82 17.20
CA THR A 291 7.79 13.43 15.87
C THR A 291 9.06 12.90 15.17
N GLU A 292 9.96 12.30 15.93
CA GLU A 292 11.23 11.79 15.38
C GLU A 292 11.08 10.33 14.94
N PRO A 293 11.73 9.93 13.85
CA PRO A 293 11.72 8.54 13.41
C PRO A 293 12.19 7.58 14.49
N VAL A 294 11.54 6.42 14.56
CA VAL A 294 11.90 5.36 15.51
C VAL A 294 13.17 4.68 15.05
N ARG A 295 14.14 4.57 15.93
CA ARG A 295 15.35 3.76 15.70
C ARG A 295 15.14 2.41 16.36
N GLN A 296 14.85 1.41 15.56
CA GLN A 296 14.69 0.03 16.01
C GLN A 296 15.73 -0.85 15.35
N ASP A 297 16.51 -1.53 16.19
CA ASP A 297 17.39 -2.60 15.73
C ASP A 297 16.54 -3.89 15.61
N ILE A 298 16.25 -4.29 14.39
CA ILE A 298 15.48 -5.50 14.08
C ILE A 298 16.18 -6.76 14.65
N ALA A 299 17.51 -6.73 14.77
CA ALA A 299 18.27 -7.83 15.34
C ALA A 299 18.20 -7.91 16.88
N ALA A 300 17.68 -6.87 17.54
CA ALA A 300 17.69 -6.77 19.01
C ALA A 300 16.52 -7.47 19.70
N GLY A 301 15.50 -7.94 18.96
CA GLY A 301 14.36 -8.63 19.54
C GLY A 301 13.03 -8.40 18.84
N PRO A 302 11.91 -8.77 19.48
CA PRO A 302 10.57 -8.61 18.91
C PRO A 302 10.26 -7.16 18.54
N LEU A 303 9.64 -6.98 17.38
CA LEU A 303 9.15 -5.67 16.95
C LEU A 303 8.01 -5.22 17.86
N GLU A 304 8.14 -4.06 18.48
CA GLU A 304 7.05 -3.41 19.17
C GLU A 304 6.38 -2.44 18.18
N THR A 305 5.21 -2.82 17.68
CA THR A 305 4.42 -1.99 16.79
C THR A 305 3.40 -1.19 17.61
N THR A 306 3.22 0.07 17.24
CA THR A 306 2.21 0.96 17.80
C THR A 306 1.07 1.15 16.82
N VAL A 307 -0.12 1.49 17.31
CA VAL A 307 -1.23 1.91 16.45
C VAL A 307 -1.19 3.42 16.31
N GLY A 308 -0.76 3.88 15.14
CA GLY A 308 -0.67 5.31 14.91
C GLY A 308 0.03 5.66 13.60
N VAL A 309 0.02 6.96 13.29
CA VAL A 309 0.75 7.53 12.16
C VAL A 309 1.65 8.67 12.61
N MET A 310 2.86 8.68 12.08
CA MET A 310 3.82 9.74 12.36
C MET A 310 3.34 11.10 11.84
N PRO A 311 3.43 12.18 12.62
CA PRO A 311 3.01 13.51 12.19
C PRO A 311 3.62 13.96 10.86
N TYR A 312 4.90 13.67 10.61
CA TYR A 312 5.55 14.02 9.34
C TYR A 312 4.96 13.30 8.14
N ALA A 313 4.41 12.11 8.33
CA ALA A 313 3.82 11.32 7.24
C ALA A 313 2.45 11.82 6.77
N VAL A 314 1.79 12.68 7.56
CA VAL A 314 0.50 13.30 7.21
C VAL A 314 0.59 14.82 7.10
N ASP A 315 1.81 15.37 7.09
CA ASP A 315 2.06 16.79 6.94
C ASP A 315 1.72 17.27 5.51
N GLN A 316 0.92 18.31 5.40
CA GLN A 316 0.44 18.80 4.11
C GLN A 316 1.54 19.50 3.27
N GLU A 317 2.48 20.18 3.91
CA GLU A 317 3.58 20.84 3.19
C GLU A 317 4.56 19.79 2.66
N ALA A 318 4.87 18.78 3.47
CA ALA A 318 5.66 17.63 3.06
C ALA A 318 4.98 16.86 1.91
N ALA A 319 3.67 16.67 1.96
CA ALA A 319 2.89 16.00 0.91
C ALA A 319 2.96 16.77 -0.43
N GLN A 320 2.83 18.10 -0.41
CA GLN A 320 2.99 18.93 -1.60
C GLN A 320 4.41 18.91 -2.15
N ARG A 321 5.42 18.94 -1.26
CA ARG A 321 6.83 18.86 -1.62
C ARG A 321 7.16 17.50 -2.27
N LEU A 322 6.65 16.40 -1.70
CA LEU A 322 6.82 15.06 -2.27
C LEU A 322 6.18 14.93 -3.65
N TRP A 323 4.98 15.49 -3.81
CA TRP A 323 4.30 15.49 -5.11
C TRP A 323 5.15 16.17 -6.19
N ALA A 324 5.64 17.38 -5.90
CA ALA A 324 6.50 18.12 -6.83
C ALA A 324 7.83 17.37 -7.13
N LEU A 325 8.42 16.71 -6.12
CA LEU A 325 9.58 15.86 -6.31
C LEU A 325 9.24 14.67 -7.22
N SER A 326 8.11 14.01 -7.00
CA SER A 326 7.67 12.84 -7.77
C SER A 326 7.37 13.21 -9.22
N GLU A 327 6.71 14.34 -9.48
CA GLU A 327 6.51 14.87 -10.84
C GLU A 327 7.84 15.09 -11.55
N LYS A 328 8.83 15.68 -10.88
CA LYS A 328 10.17 15.92 -11.46
C LYS A 328 10.90 14.62 -11.77
N LEU A 329 10.77 13.59 -10.94
CA LEU A 329 11.46 12.30 -11.08
C LEU A 329 10.78 11.37 -12.10
N THR A 330 9.53 11.63 -12.44
CA THR A 330 8.75 10.80 -13.40
C THR A 330 8.46 11.51 -14.73
N ALA A 331 8.98 12.71 -14.92
CA ALA A 331 8.83 13.52 -16.14
C ALA A 331 9.64 12.97 -17.31
#